data_88fa9f4c4e3317982777336a9e7164ba
#
_entry.id   88fa9f4c4e3317982777336a9e7164ba
#
_cell.length_a   1.000
_cell.length_b   1.000
_cell.length_c   1.000
_cell.angle_alpha   90.00
_cell.angle_beta   90.00
_cell.angle_gamma   90.00
#
_symmetry.space_group_name_H-M   'P 1'
#
loop_
_entity.id
_entity.type
_entity.pdbx_description
1 polymer ?
#
loop_
_entity_poly.entity_id
_entity_poly.type
_entity_poly.pdbx_seq_one_letter_code
_entity_poly.pdbx_strand_id
1 'polypeptide(L)'
;MKLTMLGTGNASVTKCYNTCFTLSEGNEYFLIDGGGGNGILSILEEENIPITSIHHIFVSHGHTDHVLGIIWILRIIAQGMHKGSYEGDLKVY
;
A
#
# COMPACT_ATOMS: atom_id res chain seq x y z
N MET A 1 -9.27 -3.34 -15.53
CA MET A 1 -8.89 -2.76 -14.23
C MET A 1 -9.52 -3.58 -13.11
N LYS A 2 -8.77 -3.82 -12.06
CA LYS A 2 -9.23 -4.61 -10.92
C LYS A 2 -9.11 -3.81 -9.63
N LEU A 3 -10.14 -3.83 -8.79
CA LEU A 3 -10.11 -3.26 -7.45
C LEU A 3 -9.95 -4.39 -6.44
N THR A 4 -8.96 -4.28 -5.55
CA THR A 4 -8.75 -5.24 -4.47
C THR A 4 -8.82 -4.51 -3.13
N MET A 5 -9.80 -4.85 -2.30
CA MET A 5 -9.92 -4.29 -0.96
C MET A 5 -8.93 -4.96 -0.03
N LEU A 6 -8.09 -4.17 0.64
CA LEU A 6 -7.10 -4.65 1.60
C LEU A 6 -7.62 -4.51 3.03
N GLY A 7 -8.47 -3.53 3.28
CA GLY A 7 -9.10 -3.33 4.56
C GLY A 7 -10.34 -2.46 4.42
N THR A 8 -11.29 -2.63 5.32
CA THR A 8 -12.57 -1.91 5.31
C THR A 8 -12.89 -1.25 6.65
N GLY A 9 -11.96 -1.29 7.60
CA GLY A 9 -12.20 -0.79 8.94
C GLY A 9 -11.97 0.71 9.09
N ASN A 10 -12.56 1.29 10.13
CA ASN A 10 -12.30 2.68 10.51
C ASN A 10 -11.09 2.77 11.45
N ALA A 11 -10.75 3.97 11.92
CA ALA A 11 -9.55 4.24 12.71
C ALA A 11 -9.42 3.41 13.99
N SER A 12 -10.54 2.97 14.58
CA SER A 12 -10.55 2.24 15.85
C SER A 12 -10.74 0.74 15.68
N VAL A 13 -10.72 0.23 14.47
CA VAL A 13 -10.99 -1.18 14.20
C VAL A 13 -9.86 -2.07 14.75
N THR A 14 -10.23 -3.22 15.30
CA THR A 14 -9.27 -4.22 15.80
C THR A 14 -9.41 -5.58 15.14
N LYS A 15 -10.52 -5.84 14.42
CA LYS A 15 -10.80 -7.15 13.83
C LYS A 15 -10.53 -7.23 12.33
N CYS A 16 -10.40 -6.09 11.66
CA CYS A 16 -10.04 -6.02 10.25
C CYS A 16 -9.12 -4.82 10.04
N TYR A 17 -8.44 -4.79 8.91
CA TYR A 17 -7.52 -3.71 8.62
C TYR A 17 -8.28 -2.42 8.24
N ASN A 18 -7.64 -1.26 8.45
CA ASN A 18 -8.21 0.04 8.10
C ASN A 18 -8.47 0.14 6.60
N THR A 19 -9.42 0.99 6.21
CA THR A 19 -9.84 1.11 4.81
C THR A 19 -8.66 1.50 3.91
N CYS A 20 -8.34 0.63 2.97
CA CYS A 20 -7.37 0.86 1.92
C CYS A 20 -7.60 -0.16 0.80
N PHE A 21 -7.17 0.16 -0.40
CA PHE A 21 -7.39 -0.71 -1.55
C PHE A 21 -6.37 -0.44 -2.65
N THR A 22 -6.29 -1.36 -3.60
CA THR A 22 -5.50 -1.18 -4.81
C THR A 22 -6.41 -1.19 -6.03
N LEU A 23 -6.01 -0.40 -7.02
CA LEU A 23 -6.51 -0.50 -8.40
C LEU A 23 -5.37 -1.05 -9.23
N SER A 24 -5.64 -2.03 -10.06
CA SER A 24 -4.60 -2.65 -10.87
C SER A 24 -5.01 -2.77 -12.34
N GLU A 25 -4.00 -2.68 -13.19
CA GLU A 25 -4.10 -2.91 -14.62
C GLU A 25 -2.87 -3.72 -15.02
N GLY A 26 -3.07 -4.98 -15.44
CA GLY A 26 -1.95 -5.87 -15.67
C GLY A 26 -1.12 -6.07 -14.41
N ASN A 27 0.16 -5.75 -14.46
CA ASN A 27 1.09 -5.87 -13.32
C ASN A 27 1.36 -4.53 -12.63
N GLU A 28 0.62 -3.49 -12.96
CA GLU A 28 0.76 -2.17 -12.34
C GLU A 28 -0.31 -1.96 -11.28
N TYR A 29 0.10 -1.52 -10.10
CA TYR A 29 -0.79 -1.30 -8.97
C TYR A 29 -0.75 0.14 -8.50
N PHE A 30 -1.92 0.70 -8.25
CA PHE A 30 -2.12 2.00 -7.64
C PHE A 30 -2.68 1.75 -6.23
N LEU A 31 -1.92 2.10 -5.21
CA LEU A 31 -2.35 1.92 -3.82
C LEU A 31 -3.04 3.17 -3.31
N ILE A 32 -4.22 2.99 -2.74
CA ILE A 32 -4.98 4.08 -2.12
C ILE A 32 -5.01 3.83 -0.61
N ASP A 33 -4.32 4.70 0.12
CA ASP A 33 -4.10 4.61 1.55
C ASP A 33 -3.34 3.35 1.96
N GLY A 34 -2.84 3.30 3.17
CA GLY A 34 -2.01 2.19 3.66
C GLY A 34 -2.46 1.61 4.97
N GLY A 35 -3.52 2.17 5.56
CA GLY A 35 -3.95 1.74 6.88
C GLY A 35 -3.06 2.25 7.99
N GLY A 36 -3.26 1.74 9.19
CA GLY A 36 -2.70 2.29 10.42
C GLY A 36 -1.37 1.69 10.87
N GLY A 37 -0.74 0.82 10.10
CA GLY A 37 0.51 0.22 10.53
C GLY A 37 1.12 -0.74 9.53
N ASN A 38 2.03 -1.61 10.01
CA ASN A 38 2.76 -2.52 9.14
C ASN A 38 1.95 -3.74 8.68
N GLY A 39 0.74 -3.92 9.17
CA GLY A 39 -0.15 -5.00 8.72
C GLY A 39 -0.41 -4.99 7.21
N ILE A 40 -0.27 -3.82 6.55
CA ILE A 40 -0.40 -3.73 5.11
C ILE A 40 0.59 -4.65 4.38
N LEU A 41 1.78 -4.88 4.93
CA LEU A 41 2.79 -5.73 4.31
C LEU A 41 2.31 -7.17 4.22
N SER A 42 1.71 -7.70 5.30
CA SER A 42 1.15 -9.05 5.32
C SER A 42 -0.04 -9.19 4.38
N ILE A 43 -0.89 -8.18 4.33
CA ILE A 43 -2.09 -8.20 3.48
C ILE A 43 -1.70 -8.20 2.01
N LEU A 44 -0.74 -7.39 1.61
CA LEU A 44 -0.25 -7.39 0.23
C LEU A 44 0.34 -8.74 -0.14
N GLU A 45 1.08 -9.38 0.78
CA GLU A 45 1.62 -10.71 0.55
C GLU A 45 0.51 -11.76 0.39
N GLU A 46 -0.51 -11.74 1.25
CA GLU A 46 -1.67 -12.64 1.16
C GLU A 46 -2.43 -12.48 -0.16
N GLU A 47 -2.53 -11.26 -0.67
CA GLU A 47 -3.21 -10.96 -1.92
C GLU A 47 -2.31 -11.13 -3.15
N ASN A 48 -1.07 -11.56 -2.96
CA ASN A 48 -0.09 -11.75 -4.03
C ASN A 48 0.18 -10.46 -4.83
N ILE A 49 0.22 -9.32 -4.13
CA ILE A 49 0.53 -8.02 -4.72
C ILE A 49 1.99 -7.69 -4.37
N PRO A 50 2.91 -7.78 -5.34
CA PRO A 50 4.31 -7.44 -5.05
C PRO A 50 4.46 -5.93 -4.88
N ILE A 51 5.16 -5.51 -3.82
CA ILE A 51 5.42 -4.10 -3.56
C ILE A 51 6.21 -3.48 -4.73
N THR A 52 7.03 -4.27 -5.41
CA THR A 52 7.77 -3.82 -6.60
C THR A 52 6.87 -3.42 -7.77
N SER A 53 5.60 -3.78 -7.75
CA SER A 53 4.60 -3.40 -8.77
C SER A 53 3.79 -2.17 -8.38
N ILE A 54 4.03 -1.58 -7.21
CA ILE A 54 3.33 -0.38 -6.75
C ILE A 54 4.16 0.84 -7.14
N HIS A 55 3.68 1.61 -8.13
CA HIS A 55 4.37 2.80 -8.61
C HIS A 55 3.58 4.09 -8.36
N HIS A 56 2.35 3.97 -7.86
CA HIS A 56 1.51 5.12 -7.54
C HIS A 56 0.83 4.89 -6.20
N ILE A 57 0.92 5.88 -5.33
CA ILE A 57 0.27 5.85 -4.03
C ILE A 57 -0.54 7.15 -3.87
N PHE A 58 -1.80 7.02 -3.50
CA PHE A 58 -2.67 8.15 -3.19
C PHE A 58 -3.01 8.13 -1.70
N VAL A 59 -2.78 9.25 -1.04
CA VAL A 59 -3.13 9.44 0.37
C VAL A 59 -4.39 10.31 0.42
N SER A 60 -5.51 9.72 0.84
CA SER A 60 -6.77 10.44 0.84
C SER A 60 -6.81 11.56 1.88
N HIS A 61 -6.18 11.34 3.04
CA HIS A 61 -6.00 12.37 4.06
C HIS A 61 -4.93 11.91 5.06
N GLY A 62 -4.43 12.84 5.88
CA GLY A 62 -3.25 12.62 6.73
C GLY A 62 -3.50 11.95 8.07
N HIS A 63 -4.62 11.26 8.28
CA HIS A 63 -4.89 10.54 9.52
C HIS A 63 -4.04 9.27 9.61
N THR A 64 -3.71 8.85 10.84
CA THR A 64 -2.81 7.71 11.05
C THR A 64 -3.34 6.41 10.48
N ASP A 65 -4.66 6.23 10.42
CA ASP A 65 -5.28 5.04 9.83
C ASP A 65 -5.17 4.97 8.30
N HIS A 66 -4.58 6.00 7.66
CA HIS A 66 -4.34 6.03 6.22
C HIS A 66 -2.86 6.17 5.86
N VAL A 67 -2.04 6.72 6.75
CA VAL A 67 -0.66 7.13 6.45
C VAL A 67 0.39 6.17 6.99
N LEU A 68 0.22 5.59 8.17
CA LEU A 68 1.28 4.78 8.79
C LEU A 68 1.67 3.57 7.93
N GLY A 69 0.71 2.91 7.31
CA GLY A 69 1.00 1.80 6.40
C GLY A 69 1.81 2.24 5.20
N ILE A 70 1.54 3.44 4.69
CA ILE A 70 2.30 4.00 3.57
C ILE A 70 3.74 4.24 3.95
N ILE A 71 4.02 4.69 5.16
CA ILE A 71 5.40 4.87 5.65
C ILE A 71 6.16 3.55 5.58
N TRP A 72 5.55 2.44 5.98
CA TRP A 72 6.16 1.12 5.88
C TRP A 72 6.43 0.72 4.44
N ILE A 73 5.47 0.99 3.54
CA ILE A 73 5.64 0.69 2.11
C ILE A 73 6.77 1.53 1.50
N LEU A 74 6.83 2.83 1.82
CA LEU A 74 7.90 3.70 1.36
C LEU A 74 9.28 3.20 1.82
N ARG A 75 9.36 2.70 3.04
CA ARG A 75 10.61 2.13 3.55
C ARG A 75 11.05 0.93 2.73
N ILE A 76 10.14 0.01 2.43
CA ILE A 76 10.46 -1.19 1.64
C ILE A 76 10.86 -0.80 0.21
N ILE A 77 10.14 0.14 -0.40
CA ILE A 77 10.46 0.61 -1.75
C ILE A 77 11.82 1.29 -1.78
N ALA A 78 12.13 2.13 -0.79
CA ALA A 78 13.44 2.79 -0.72
C ALA A 78 14.58 1.77 -0.59
N GLN A 79 14.40 0.74 0.22
CA GLN A 79 15.37 -0.35 0.33
C GLN A 79 15.52 -1.09 -1.00
N GLY A 80 14.40 -1.33 -1.70
CA GLY A 80 14.40 -1.99 -3.01
C GLY A 80 15.13 -1.17 -4.07
N MET A 81 14.94 0.15 -4.08
CA MET A 81 15.66 1.06 -4.99
C MET A 81 17.16 0.99 -4.73
N HIS A 82 17.57 1.01 -3.46
CA HIS A 82 18.97 0.94 -3.09
C HIS A 82 19.63 -0.38 -3.52
N LYS A 83 18.89 -1.49 -3.41
CA LYS A 83 19.38 -2.82 -3.78
C LYS A 83 19.24 -3.12 -5.28
N GLY A 84 18.52 -2.29 -6.03
CA GLY A 84 18.22 -2.53 -7.44
C GLY A 84 17.07 -3.50 -7.71
N SER A 85 16.28 -3.87 -6.68
CA SER A 85 15.15 -4.77 -6.84
C SER A 85 13.84 -4.05 -7.19
N TYR A 86 13.78 -2.73 -7.01
CA TYR A 86 12.63 -1.91 -7.39
C TYR A 86 13.02 -1.07 -8.60
N GLU A 87 12.29 -1.24 -9.69
CA GLU A 87 12.54 -0.52 -10.94
C GLU A 87 11.46 0.54 -11.18
N GLY A 88 11.87 1.67 -11.77
CA GLY A 88 10.99 2.77 -12.10
C GLY A 88 10.86 3.77 -10.97
N ASP A 89 9.99 4.74 -11.18
CA ASP A 89 9.74 5.82 -10.22
C ASP A 89 8.49 5.54 -9.41
N LEU A 90 8.48 6.04 -8.18
CA LEU A 90 7.29 6.03 -7.33
C LEU A 90 6.72 7.44 -7.27
N LYS A 91 5.42 7.56 -7.45
CA LYS A 91 4.69 8.83 -7.31
C LYS A 91 3.70 8.72 -6.17
N VAL A 92 3.75 9.70 -5.25
CA VAL A 92 2.83 9.80 -4.12
C VAL A 92 1.99 11.07 -4.30
N TYR A 93 0.70 10.90 -4.24
CA TYR A 93 -0.25 12.01 -4.44
C TYR A 93 -0.94 12.42 -3.15
#